data_4c1352ba7aa655f83c99a22ace6b92d9
#
_entry.id   4c1352ba7aa655f83c99a22ace6b92d9
#
_cell.length_a   1.000
_cell.length_b   1.000
_cell.length_c   1.000
_cell.angle_alpha   90.00
_cell.angle_beta   90.00
_cell.angle_gamma   90.00
#
_symmetry.space_group_name_H-M   'P 1'
#
loop_
_entity.id
_entity.type
_entity.pdbx_description
1 polymer ?
#
loop_
_entity_poly.entity_id
_entity_poly.type
_entity_poly.pdbx_seq_one_letter_code
_entity_poly.pdbx_strand_id
1 'polypeptide(L)'
;VMEEAHTFIKRYQDDAENQNSAAICCQVFEKIAREGRKFGLGLVLSSQRPSELSPTVLSQCNSYLLHRISNDRDQELIHKLVPDNLRGLLRDLPSLPSRHAILLGWASELPVLVQMNALPEEHRPKSDDPDFWSVWSGEGLNTNEQGEPQERTVNWQTVADDWQQNSGENEQPDLNEEVAQ
;
A
#
# COMPACT_ATOMS: atom_id res chain seq x y z
N VAL A 1 -9.81 4.18 9.07
CA VAL A 1 -9.28 3.62 7.84
C VAL A 1 -7.79 3.39 8.01
N MET A 2 -7.31 2.24 7.60
CA MET A 2 -5.90 1.87 7.67
C MET A 2 -5.46 1.43 6.27
N GLU A 3 -4.53 2.17 5.69
CA GLU A 3 -3.87 1.81 4.43
C GLU A 3 -2.65 0.95 4.68
N GLU A 4 -2.26 0.15 3.69
CA GLU A 4 -1.15 -0.80 3.77
C GLU A 4 -1.20 -1.64 5.05
N ALA A 5 -2.41 -2.10 5.40
CA ALA A 5 -2.69 -2.76 6.67
C ALA A 5 -1.81 -3.99 6.93
N HIS A 6 -1.29 -4.63 5.88
CA HIS A 6 -0.37 -5.77 5.99
C HIS A 6 0.97 -5.42 6.65
N THR A 7 1.35 -4.14 6.73
CA THR A 7 2.57 -3.72 7.44
C THR A 7 2.41 -3.78 8.95
N PHE A 8 1.20 -3.54 9.45
CA PHE A 8 0.89 -3.45 10.88
C PHE A 8 0.21 -4.70 11.44
N ILE A 9 -0.61 -5.38 10.62
CA ILE A 9 -1.47 -6.50 11.04
C ILE A 9 -1.00 -7.78 10.32
N LYS A 10 0.21 -8.23 10.62
CA LYS A 10 0.86 -9.37 9.94
C LYS A 10 0.26 -10.72 10.34
N ARG A 11 0.28 -11.67 9.40
CA ARG A 11 -0.22 -13.04 9.56
C ARG A 11 0.59 -13.88 10.57
N TYR A 12 1.90 -13.65 10.66
CA TYR A 12 2.81 -14.43 11.51
C TYR A 12 3.63 -13.53 12.39
N GLN A 13 3.67 -13.93 13.67
CA GLN A 13 4.61 -13.47 14.67
C GLN A 13 4.98 -14.66 15.53
N ASP A 14 5.78 -15.55 14.95
CA ASP A 14 6.23 -16.79 15.61
C ASP A 14 7.47 -16.59 16.51
N ASP A 15 7.90 -15.38 16.77
CA ASP A 15 8.97 -15.12 17.71
C ASP A 15 8.41 -14.99 19.13
N ALA A 16 8.23 -16.13 19.79
CA ALA A 16 7.73 -16.24 21.16
C ALA A 16 8.66 -15.57 22.21
N GLU A 17 9.83 -15.10 21.86
CA GLU A 17 10.80 -14.50 22.77
C GLU A 17 10.93 -12.97 22.67
N ASN A 18 10.44 -12.35 21.63
CA ASN A 18 10.42 -10.90 21.53
C ASN A 18 8.98 -10.39 21.59
N GLN A 19 8.61 -9.75 22.69
CA GLN A 19 7.43 -8.87 22.75
C GLN A 19 7.68 -7.66 21.85
N ASN A 20 7.74 -7.92 20.54
CA ASN A 20 7.98 -6.91 19.54
C ASN A 20 6.74 -6.01 19.46
N SER A 21 6.94 -4.71 19.36
CA SER A 21 5.88 -3.70 19.19
C SER A 21 4.89 -4.07 18.08
N ALA A 22 5.35 -4.76 17.03
CA ALA A 22 4.52 -5.27 15.94
C ALA A 22 3.51 -6.34 16.42
N ALA A 23 3.90 -7.25 17.36
CA ALA A 23 3.00 -8.24 17.93
C ALA A 23 1.88 -7.59 18.75
N ILE A 24 2.25 -6.62 19.57
CA ILE A 24 1.29 -5.85 20.37
C ILE A 24 0.33 -5.09 19.46
N CYS A 25 0.83 -4.45 18.42
CA CYS A 25 0.03 -3.75 17.43
C CYS A 25 -1.01 -4.69 16.79
N CYS A 26 -0.59 -5.85 16.30
CA CYS A 26 -1.48 -6.85 15.73
C CYS A 26 -2.57 -7.30 16.71
N GLN A 27 -2.19 -7.63 17.97
CA GLN A 27 -3.15 -8.01 19.01
C GLN A 27 -4.18 -6.92 19.31
N VAL A 28 -3.77 -5.66 19.34
CA VAL A 28 -4.68 -4.52 19.53
C VAL A 28 -5.69 -4.46 18.39
N PHE A 29 -5.25 -4.57 17.13
CA PHE A 29 -6.17 -4.55 15.99
C PHE A 29 -7.06 -5.79 15.94
N GLU A 30 -6.58 -6.96 16.30
CA GLU A 30 -7.42 -8.14 16.45
C GLU A 30 -8.50 -7.97 17.52
N LYS A 31 -8.17 -7.32 18.63
CA LYS A 31 -9.15 -6.97 19.66
C LYS A 31 -10.17 -5.95 19.15
N ILE A 32 -9.72 -4.91 18.45
CA ILE A 32 -10.60 -3.91 17.82
C ILE A 32 -11.55 -4.59 16.82
N ALA A 33 -11.05 -5.48 15.97
CA ALA A 33 -11.86 -6.20 15.00
C ALA A 33 -12.96 -7.04 15.66
N ARG A 34 -12.65 -7.71 16.77
CA ARG A 34 -13.61 -8.55 17.52
C ARG A 34 -14.61 -7.76 18.37
N GLU A 35 -14.15 -6.70 19.02
CA GLU A 35 -14.91 -6.04 20.08
C GLU A 35 -15.33 -4.60 19.75
N GLY A 36 -14.69 -3.98 18.76
CA GLY A 36 -14.88 -2.56 18.45
C GLY A 36 -16.32 -2.17 18.18
N ARG A 37 -17.10 -3.08 17.58
CA ARG A 37 -18.53 -2.89 17.33
C ARG A 37 -19.32 -2.50 18.61
N LYS A 38 -18.95 -3.05 19.76
CA LYS A 38 -19.61 -2.74 21.05
C LYS A 38 -19.41 -1.29 21.48
N PHE A 39 -18.36 -0.66 20.96
CA PHE A 39 -17.98 0.71 21.26
C PHE A 39 -18.22 1.69 20.09
N GLY A 40 -18.96 1.24 19.06
CA GLY A 40 -19.20 2.04 17.88
C GLY A 40 -17.98 2.24 16.98
N LEU A 41 -16.93 1.43 17.13
CA LEU A 41 -15.73 1.51 16.30
C LEU A 41 -15.92 0.68 15.03
N GLY A 42 -15.80 1.34 13.87
CA GLY A 42 -15.67 0.71 12.56
C GLY A 42 -14.21 0.61 12.13
N LEU A 43 -13.79 -0.54 11.60
CA LEU A 43 -12.46 -0.76 11.08
C LEU A 43 -12.53 -0.99 9.55
N VAL A 44 -11.81 -0.16 8.79
CA VAL A 44 -11.63 -0.32 7.36
C VAL A 44 -10.17 -0.58 7.08
N LEU A 45 -9.88 -1.68 6.42
CA LEU A 45 -8.53 -2.10 6.06
C LEU A 45 -8.36 -2.03 4.54
N SER A 46 -7.29 -1.40 4.09
CA SER A 46 -6.85 -1.39 2.71
C SER A 46 -5.49 -2.09 2.63
N SER A 47 -5.37 -3.03 1.69
CA SER A 47 -4.12 -3.77 1.50
C SER A 47 -4.01 -4.29 0.08
N GLN A 48 -2.81 -4.27 -0.48
CA GLN A 48 -2.48 -4.91 -1.75
C GLN A 48 -2.09 -6.39 -1.57
N ARG A 49 -1.87 -6.83 -0.31
CA ARG A 49 -1.40 -8.17 0.04
C ARG A 49 -2.28 -8.81 1.13
N PRO A 50 -3.51 -9.20 0.79
CA PRO A 50 -4.43 -9.77 1.77
C PRO A 50 -3.89 -11.07 2.41
N SER A 51 -3.07 -11.85 1.72
CA SER A 51 -2.48 -13.08 2.27
C SER A 51 -1.48 -12.85 3.41
N GLU A 52 -0.95 -11.62 3.53
CA GLU A 52 -0.04 -11.24 4.61
C GLU A 52 -0.78 -10.72 5.87
N LEU A 53 -2.09 -10.46 5.77
CA LEU A 53 -2.90 -9.99 6.89
C LEU A 53 -3.22 -11.11 7.88
N SER A 54 -3.43 -10.75 9.15
CA SER A 54 -3.91 -11.67 10.19
C SER A 54 -5.22 -12.33 9.77
N PRO A 55 -5.30 -13.67 9.74
CA PRO A 55 -6.54 -14.39 9.45
C PRO A 55 -7.64 -14.07 10.45
N THR A 56 -7.27 -13.79 11.71
CA THR A 56 -8.22 -13.39 12.76
C THR A 56 -8.93 -12.10 12.37
N VAL A 57 -8.20 -11.08 11.93
CA VAL A 57 -8.78 -9.80 11.53
C VAL A 57 -9.62 -9.96 10.26
N LEU A 58 -9.11 -10.68 9.26
CA LEU A 58 -9.85 -10.93 8.01
C LEU A 58 -11.18 -11.64 8.27
N SER A 59 -11.22 -12.63 9.16
CA SER A 59 -12.45 -13.35 9.49
C SER A 59 -13.51 -12.49 10.19
N GLN A 60 -13.13 -11.36 10.76
CA GLN A 60 -14.05 -10.41 11.38
C GLN A 60 -14.57 -9.32 10.41
N CYS A 61 -14.00 -9.25 9.21
CA CYS A 61 -14.50 -8.35 8.19
C CYS A 61 -15.87 -8.85 7.67
N ASN A 62 -16.86 -7.98 7.69
CA ASN A 62 -18.24 -8.32 7.28
C ASN A 62 -18.50 -7.98 5.81
N SER A 63 -17.69 -7.11 5.21
CA SER A 63 -17.82 -6.69 3.82
C SER A 63 -16.46 -6.59 3.17
N TYR A 64 -16.39 -6.91 1.90
CA TYR A 64 -15.17 -6.88 1.10
C TYR A 64 -15.40 -6.13 -0.20
N LEU A 65 -14.50 -5.24 -0.52
CA LEU A 65 -14.41 -4.58 -1.80
C LEU A 65 -13.12 -5.05 -2.49
N LEU A 66 -13.27 -5.96 -3.43
CA LEU A 66 -12.15 -6.65 -4.07
C LEU A 66 -11.86 -6.03 -5.43
N HIS A 67 -10.75 -5.33 -5.54
CA HIS A 67 -10.17 -4.91 -6.81
C HIS A 67 -9.43 -6.06 -7.49
N ARG A 68 -8.87 -5.82 -8.67
CA ARG A 68 -8.09 -6.82 -9.40
C ARG A 68 -6.96 -7.39 -8.54
N ILE A 69 -6.91 -8.70 -8.43
CA ILE A 69 -5.88 -9.47 -7.73
C ILE A 69 -5.32 -10.50 -8.71
N SER A 70 -4.05 -10.38 -9.06
CA SER A 70 -3.35 -11.26 -10.00
C SER A 70 -2.52 -12.35 -9.34
N ASN A 71 -2.21 -12.22 -8.05
CA ASN A 71 -1.41 -13.19 -7.30
C ASN A 71 -2.29 -14.38 -6.86
N ASP A 72 -1.91 -15.59 -7.23
CA ASP A 72 -2.65 -16.84 -6.94
C ASP A 72 -2.82 -17.07 -5.44
N ARG A 73 -1.82 -16.75 -4.62
CA ARG A 73 -1.89 -16.92 -3.16
C ARG A 73 -2.97 -16.04 -2.53
N ASP A 74 -3.07 -14.81 -3.01
CA ASP A 74 -4.09 -13.87 -2.54
C ASP A 74 -5.48 -14.28 -3.03
N GLN A 75 -5.60 -14.75 -4.27
CA GLN A 75 -6.85 -15.30 -4.80
C GLN A 75 -7.33 -16.52 -4.00
N GLU A 76 -6.42 -17.46 -3.69
CA GLU A 76 -6.75 -18.65 -2.89
C GLU A 76 -7.28 -18.25 -1.50
N LEU A 77 -6.69 -17.24 -0.88
CA LEU A 77 -7.20 -16.72 0.40
C LEU A 77 -8.63 -16.20 0.26
N ILE A 78 -8.89 -15.36 -0.76
CA ILE A 78 -10.23 -14.80 -0.99
C ILE A 78 -11.23 -15.90 -1.27
N HIS A 79 -10.86 -16.93 -2.04
CA HIS A 79 -11.71 -18.11 -2.27
C HIS A 79 -12.10 -18.84 -0.97
N LYS A 80 -11.24 -18.83 0.05
CA LYS A 80 -11.52 -19.42 1.38
C LYS A 80 -12.44 -18.57 2.24
N LEU A 81 -12.44 -17.25 2.02
CA LEU A 81 -13.27 -16.30 2.79
C LEU A 81 -14.71 -16.22 2.26
N VAL A 82 -14.93 -16.63 1.02
CA VAL A 82 -16.21 -16.49 0.33
C VAL A 82 -16.89 -17.85 0.20
N PRO A 83 -18.22 -17.94 0.44
CA PRO A 83 -18.98 -19.18 0.27
C PRO A 83 -18.86 -19.76 -1.14
N ASP A 84 -18.93 -21.08 -1.25
CA ASP A 84 -18.71 -21.83 -2.50
C ASP A 84 -19.62 -21.43 -3.66
N ASN A 85 -20.87 -21.08 -3.36
CA ASN A 85 -21.84 -20.64 -4.35
C ASN A 85 -21.47 -19.32 -5.05
N LEU A 86 -20.55 -18.54 -4.49
CA LEU A 86 -20.11 -17.24 -5.01
C LEU A 86 -18.76 -17.32 -5.73
N ARG A 87 -18.09 -18.46 -5.72
CA ARG A 87 -16.77 -18.66 -6.34
C ARG A 87 -16.74 -18.41 -7.85
N GLY A 88 -17.89 -18.59 -8.52
CA GLY A 88 -18.00 -18.33 -9.96
C GLY A 88 -17.62 -16.89 -10.34
N LEU A 89 -18.06 -15.91 -9.56
CA LEU A 89 -17.77 -14.50 -9.79
C LEU A 89 -16.31 -14.15 -9.51
N LEU A 90 -15.66 -14.85 -8.59
CA LEU A 90 -14.28 -14.60 -8.23
C LEU A 90 -13.27 -15.05 -9.30
N ARG A 91 -13.69 -15.87 -10.28
CA ARG A 91 -12.82 -16.27 -11.40
C ARG A 91 -12.41 -15.10 -12.27
N ASP A 92 -13.24 -14.05 -12.31
CA ASP A 92 -12.98 -12.86 -13.10
C ASP A 92 -12.07 -11.84 -12.36
N LEU A 93 -11.74 -12.11 -11.09
CA LEU A 93 -10.95 -11.23 -10.24
C LEU A 93 -9.58 -10.82 -10.85
N PRO A 94 -8.80 -11.74 -11.50
CA PRO A 94 -7.53 -11.37 -12.13
C PRO A 94 -7.70 -10.49 -13.37
N SER A 95 -8.83 -10.57 -14.03
CA SER A 95 -9.13 -9.89 -15.31
C SER A 95 -9.95 -8.61 -15.15
N LEU A 96 -10.26 -8.21 -13.91
CA LEU A 96 -11.05 -7.01 -13.66
C LEU A 96 -10.40 -5.77 -14.30
N PRO A 97 -11.14 -4.98 -15.08
CA PRO A 97 -10.64 -3.73 -15.61
C PRO A 97 -10.31 -2.71 -14.51
N SER A 98 -9.55 -1.69 -14.85
CA SER A 98 -9.31 -0.56 -13.94
C SER A 98 -10.64 0.04 -13.46
N ARG A 99 -10.67 0.48 -12.20
CA ARG A 99 -11.85 1.05 -11.54
C ARG A 99 -13.04 0.10 -11.37
N HIS A 100 -12.86 -1.20 -11.59
CA HIS A 100 -13.86 -2.20 -11.27
C HIS A 100 -13.48 -2.92 -9.97
N ALA A 101 -14.51 -3.32 -9.23
CA ALA A 101 -14.35 -4.09 -8.00
C ALA A 101 -15.58 -5.00 -7.81
N ILE A 102 -15.37 -6.06 -7.06
CA ILE A 102 -16.45 -6.94 -6.59
C ILE A 102 -16.76 -6.56 -5.15
N LEU A 103 -17.99 -6.13 -4.90
CA LEU A 103 -18.51 -5.88 -3.56
C LEU A 103 -19.26 -7.11 -3.07
N LEU A 104 -18.92 -7.60 -1.88
CA LEU A 104 -19.56 -8.74 -1.26
C LEU A 104 -19.62 -8.63 0.26
N GLY A 105 -20.48 -9.42 0.88
CA GLY A 105 -20.72 -9.43 2.32
C GLY A 105 -21.92 -8.58 2.72
N TRP A 106 -21.92 -8.02 3.92
CA TRP A 106 -23.09 -7.30 4.47
C TRP A 106 -23.46 -6.01 3.72
N ALA A 107 -22.51 -5.43 3.00
CA ALA A 107 -22.78 -4.22 2.22
C ALA A 107 -23.66 -4.49 0.98
N SER A 108 -23.85 -5.75 0.59
CA SER A 108 -24.68 -6.13 -0.54
C SER A 108 -25.28 -7.53 -0.29
N GLU A 109 -26.57 -7.71 -0.54
CA GLU A 109 -27.24 -9.01 -0.38
C GLU A 109 -26.68 -10.08 -1.34
N LEU A 110 -26.21 -9.64 -2.50
CA LEU A 110 -25.56 -10.48 -3.49
C LEU A 110 -24.22 -9.84 -3.88
N PRO A 111 -23.21 -10.65 -4.26
CA PRO A 111 -21.99 -10.11 -4.83
C PRO A 111 -22.31 -9.29 -6.08
N VAL A 112 -21.80 -8.08 -6.13
CA VAL A 112 -22.07 -7.14 -7.22
C VAL A 112 -20.76 -6.65 -7.80
N LEU A 113 -20.66 -6.66 -9.12
CA LEU A 113 -19.62 -5.96 -9.84
C LEU A 113 -19.93 -4.45 -9.83
N VAL A 114 -19.06 -3.66 -9.25
CA VAL A 114 -19.20 -2.21 -9.17
C VAL A 114 -18.13 -1.51 -10.00
N GLN A 115 -18.52 -0.41 -10.61
CA GLN A 115 -17.60 0.46 -11.31
C GLN A 115 -17.43 1.75 -10.50
N MET A 116 -16.19 2.04 -10.12
CA MET A 116 -15.86 3.26 -9.41
C MET A 116 -15.90 4.47 -10.33
N ASN A 117 -16.41 5.57 -9.82
CA ASN A 117 -16.39 6.85 -10.54
C ASN A 117 -14.94 7.26 -10.85
N ALA A 118 -14.75 7.87 -12.02
CA ALA A 118 -13.46 8.51 -12.33
C ALA A 118 -13.29 9.73 -11.42
N LEU A 119 -12.13 9.83 -10.78
CA LEU A 119 -11.77 11.07 -10.12
C LEU A 119 -11.52 12.17 -11.13
N PRO A 120 -12.03 13.39 -10.91
CA PRO A 120 -11.63 14.57 -11.66
C PRO A 120 -10.09 14.71 -11.62
N GLU A 121 -9.53 15.28 -12.65
CA GLU A 121 -8.07 15.39 -12.79
C GLU A 121 -7.42 16.16 -11.64
N GLU A 122 -8.12 17.17 -11.13
CA GLU A 122 -7.72 17.98 -9.97
C GLU A 122 -7.55 17.18 -8.68
N HIS A 123 -8.27 16.05 -8.55
CA HIS A 123 -8.27 15.20 -7.34
C HIS A 123 -7.49 13.89 -7.51
N ARG A 124 -6.89 13.68 -8.68
CA ARG A 124 -6.02 12.51 -8.88
C ARG A 124 -4.73 12.69 -8.12
N PRO A 125 -4.21 11.64 -7.47
CA PRO A 125 -2.88 11.70 -6.91
C PRO A 125 -1.90 12.02 -8.06
N LYS A 126 -1.15 13.07 -7.91
CA LYS A 126 -0.07 13.44 -8.84
C LYS A 126 1.14 12.55 -8.55
N SER A 127 1.02 11.27 -8.85
CA SER A 127 2.17 10.38 -8.99
C SER A 127 2.55 10.38 -10.48
N ASP A 128 3.00 11.50 -10.97
CA ASP A 128 3.70 11.51 -12.24
C ASP A 128 5.03 10.81 -11.99
N ASP A 129 5.10 9.55 -12.39
CA ASP A 129 6.40 8.97 -12.66
C ASP A 129 7.11 9.94 -13.62
N PRO A 130 8.29 10.43 -13.28
CA PRO A 130 9.02 11.31 -14.19
C PRO A 130 9.08 10.57 -15.52
N ASP A 131 8.71 11.26 -16.61
CA ASP A 131 8.82 10.70 -17.95
C ASP A 131 10.28 10.38 -18.22
N PHE A 132 10.67 9.16 -17.81
CA PHE A 132 12.03 8.66 -17.82
C PHE A 132 12.62 8.76 -19.23
N TRP A 133 11.79 8.51 -20.25
CA TRP A 133 12.24 8.54 -21.64
C TRP A 133 12.52 9.96 -22.12
N SER A 134 11.66 10.92 -21.83
CA SER A 134 11.89 12.31 -22.23
C SER A 134 13.09 12.92 -21.48
N VAL A 135 13.28 12.52 -20.20
CA VAL A 135 14.46 12.94 -19.43
C VAL A 135 15.75 12.28 -19.95
N TRP A 136 15.67 11.02 -20.35
CA TRP A 136 16.85 10.21 -20.77
C TRP A 136 17.24 10.45 -22.22
N SER A 137 16.25 10.68 -23.11
CA SER A 137 16.48 11.06 -24.51
C SER A 137 16.85 12.53 -24.70
N GLY A 138 16.76 13.34 -23.65
CA GLY A 138 16.97 14.79 -23.74
C GLY A 138 15.81 15.55 -24.40
N GLU A 139 14.67 14.85 -24.67
CA GLU A 139 13.49 15.45 -25.28
C GLU A 139 12.59 16.19 -24.28
N GLY A 140 12.88 16.08 -22.98
CA GLY A 140 12.18 16.78 -21.91
C GLY A 140 12.56 18.23 -21.86
N LEU A 141 11.95 19.03 -22.71
CA LEU A 141 12.20 20.46 -22.82
C LEU A 141 11.62 21.19 -21.60
N ASN A 142 12.48 21.68 -20.71
CA ASN A 142 12.11 22.85 -19.92
C ASN A 142 11.99 24.02 -20.91
N THR A 143 10.81 24.58 -21.03
CA THR A 143 10.64 25.85 -21.72
C THR A 143 11.10 26.97 -20.79
N ASN A 144 11.95 27.85 -21.26
CA ASN A 144 12.28 29.09 -20.57
C ASN A 144 11.03 29.98 -20.44
N GLU A 145 11.08 31.04 -19.66
CA GLU A 145 9.95 32.00 -19.48
C GLU A 145 9.43 32.60 -20.80
N GLN A 146 10.12 32.37 -21.90
CA GLN A 146 9.78 32.84 -23.26
C GLN A 146 9.21 31.71 -24.13
N GLY A 147 9.03 30.49 -23.59
CA GLY A 147 8.44 29.36 -24.31
C GLY A 147 9.39 28.67 -25.31
N GLU A 148 10.68 28.94 -25.25
CA GLU A 148 11.68 28.28 -26.08
C GLU A 148 12.23 27.01 -25.40
N PRO A 149 12.45 25.90 -26.15
CA PRO A 149 12.98 24.68 -25.64
C PRO A 149 14.41 24.86 -25.13
N GLN A 150 14.61 24.59 -23.86
CA GLN A 150 15.95 24.63 -23.22
C GLN A 150 16.49 23.22 -23.05
N GLU A 151 17.60 22.89 -23.68
CA GLU A 151 18.29 21.62 -23.47
C GLU A 151 18.70 21.48 -21.99
N ARG A 152 18.25 20.43 -21.35
CA ARG A 152 18.66 20.06 -20.01
C ARG A 152 20.04 19.41 -20.07
N THR A 153 21.09 20.22 -20.05
CA THR A 153 22.43 19.69 -19.84
C THR A 153 22.62 19.37 -18.36
N VAL A 154 22.44 18.09 -18.01
CA VAL A 154 22.82 17.62 -16.67
C VAL A 154 24.33 17.54 -16.60
N ASN A 155 24.94 18.42 -15.85
CA ASN A 155 26.36 18.33 -15.56
C ASN A 155 26.59 17.20 -14.54
N TRP A 156 26.90 16.00 -15.02
CA TRP A 156 27.14 14.82 -14.20
C TRP A 156 28.30 14.98 -13.21
N GLN A 157 29.26 15.86 -13.50
CA GLN A 157 30.34 16.17 -12.56
C GLN A 157 29.81 16.87 -11.32
N THR A 158 28.92 17.86 -11.49
CA THR A 158 28.29 18.55 -10.33
C THR A 158 27.45 17.60 -9.49
N VAL A 159 26.72 16.68 -10.13
CA VAL A 159 25.93 15.66 -9.41
C VAL A 159 26.84 14.69 -8.64
N ALA A 160 27.95 14.28 -9.24
CA ALA A 160 28.92 13.40 -8.58
C ALA A 160 29.62 14.08 -7.41
N ASP A 161 29.96 15.36 -7.56
CA ASP A 161 30.60 16.16 -6.49
C ASP A 161 29.64 16.39 -5.33
N ASP A 162 28.34 16.68 -5.61
CA ASP A 162 27.30 16.81 -4.57
C ASP A 162 27.07 15.49 -3.83
N TRP A 163 27.13 14.36 -4.52
CA TRP A 163 27.03 13.04 -3.90
C TRP A 163 28.21 12.71 -2.99
N GLN A 164 29.42 13.08 -3.41
CA GLN A 164 30.62 12.86 -2.60
C GLN A 164 30.67 13.76 -1.36
N GLN A 165 30.20 15.00 -1.46
CA GLN A 165 30.14 15.93 -0.33
C GLN A 165 29.05 15.49 0.69
N ASN A 166 27.88 15.07 0.24
CA ASN A 166 26.81 14.58 1.13
C ASN A 166 27.11 13.21 1.76
N SER A 167 28.00 12.41 1.18
CA SER A 167 28.41 11.12 1.77
C SER A 167 29.43 11.30 2.90
N GLY A 168 30.05 12.47 3.03
CA GLY A 168 31.06 12.77 4.06
C GLY A 168 30.52 13.30 5.38
N GLU A 169 29.25 13.75 5.44
CA GLU A 169 28.67 14.35 6.65
C GLU A 169 27.88 13.39 7.55
N ASN A 170 27.70 12.12 7.15
CA ASN A 170 26.91 11.15 7.90
C ASN A 170 27.69 10.04 8.63
N GLU A 171 29.02 10.18 8.81
CA GLU A 171 29.80 9.26 9.63
C GLU A 171 30.54 10.00 10.73
N GLN A 172 29.83 10.25 11.86
CA GLN A 172 30.39 10.08 13.22
C GLN A 172 29.29 10.34 14.27
N PRO A 173 28.70 9.35 14.90
CA PRO A 173 28.15 9.54 16.24
C PRO A 173 29.36 9.59 17.20
N ASP A 174 29.52 10.71 17.89
CA ASP A 174 30.47 10.88 19.00
C ASP A 174 30.20 9.84 20.11
N LEU A 175 31.05 8.81 20.13
CA LEU A 175 31.09 7.80 21.21
C LEU A 175 32.13 8.18 22.29
N ASN A 176 32.15 9.42 22.72
CA ASN A 176 33.03 9.82 23.81
C ASN A 176 32.41 10.91 24.69
N GLU A 177 31.30 10.61 25.35
CA GLU A 177 30.92 11.31 26.59
C GLU A 177 29.99 10.43 27.42
N GLU A 178 30.57 9.50 28.18
CA GLU A 178 30.00 9.00 29.45
C GLU A 178 30.94 7.98 30.11
N VAL A 179 32.13 8.47 30.52
CA VAL A 179 32.88 7.85 31.61
C VAL A 179 33.54 8.98 32.41
N ALA A 180 32.77 9.66 33.26
CA ALA A 180 33.25 10.35 34.45
C ALA A 180 32.06 10.99 35.21
N GLN A 181 31.43 10.23 36.07
CA GLN A 181 31.05 10.60 37.45
C GLN A 181 30.32 9.45 38.12
#